data_b977e9033af53dd5c738df2e3e726db5
#
_entry.id   b977e9033af53dd5c738df2e3e726db5
#
_cell.length_a   1.000
_cell.length_b   1.000
_cell.length_c   1.000
_cell.angle_alpha   90.00
_cell.angle_beta   90.00
_cell.angle_gamma   90.00
#
_symmetry.space_group_name_H-M   'P 1'
#
loop_
_entity.id
_entity.type
_entity.pdbx_description
1 polymer ?
#
loop_
_entity_poly.entity_id
_entity_poly.type
_entity_poly.pdbx_seq_one_letter_code
_entity_poly.pdbx_strand_id
1 'polypeptide(L)'
;MAGVAQGFRDATAVNFQNPASYSAVDSLTLLFDIGVSLQNANFKQGSLKTNAKNTSVDYITAQFRAWRNVGMSFGLLPLTSIGYSFKNKQTLPDMDGSGEKTESTSYSGDGGLREVYLGAGWNIVKDFSIGANVGFVWGDYSHTIQAAFNDNNVNQFRRVYSADISTYKIDFGAQYSKLLSKKDLMTVGASYTLGHKINSDAKFINQTANYSGSVSSGDTTKVKNAFEMPHSVAAGVAWNHNNKWKVGLDYSIELWKNAKFPQLTSKGGENKYVSTTGAFDNSQHVSLGGEYVHNSLGIKYRDHIRYRAGVSYGTTYAKANGQSGAKDLLVTLGVGLPIANIINNRSTLNFSAQWENIKPKGPGAITENYLRLCIGITFNEKWFQKWKAE
;
A
#
# COMPACT_ATOMS: atom_id res chain seq x y z
N MET A 1 -2.60 9.63 -10.03
CA MET A 1 -1.87 10.84 -9.60
C MET A 1 -0.76 10.49 -8.60
N ALA A 2 -0.17 9.31 -8.73
CA ALA A 2 0.97 8.80 -7.97
C ALA A 2 0.90 8.99 -6.44
N GLY A 3 -0.28 8.82 -5.84
CA GLY A 3 -0.48 8.89 -4.39
C GLY A 3 -0.62 10.29 -3.79
N VAL A 4 -0.62 11.35 -4.60
CA VAL A 4 -0.82 12.71 -4.07
C VAL A 4 -2.22 12.84 -3.46
N ALA A 5 -2.28 13.22 -2.17
CA ALA A 5 -3.49 13.21 -1.37
C ALA A 5 -3.57 14.33 -0.32
N GLN A 6 -2.43 14.79 0.21
CA GLN A 6 -2.41 15.59 1.44
C GLN A 6 -3.16 16.92 1.30
N GLY A 7 -2.91 17.63 0.20
CA GLY A 7 -3.62 18.87 -0.12
C GLY A 7 -4.91 18.69 -0.92
N PHE A 8 -5.23 17.47 -1.39
CA PHE A 8 -6.43 17.25 -2.19
C PHE A 8 -7.70 17.24 -1.33
N ARG A 9 -8.62 18.13 -1.68
CA ARG A 9 -9.93 18.30 -1.05
C ARG A 9 -10.99 18.32 -2.15
N ASP A 10 -11.70 17.20 -2.33
CA ASP A 10 -12.69 17.02 -3.40
C ASP A 10 -14.00 16.47 -2.82
N ALA A 11 -15.11 17.08 -3.22
CA ALA A 11 -16.45 16.65 -2.81
C ALA A 11 -16.92 15.39 -3.55
N THR A 12 -16.19 14.95 -4.58
CA THR A 12 -16.59 13.86 -5.49
C THR A 12 -15.69 12.63 -5.44
N ALA A 13 -14.73 12.57 -4.52
CA ALA A 13 -13.82 11.45 -4.35
C ALA A 13 -13.49 11.23 -2.87
N VAL A 14 -13.35 9.99 -2.47
CA VAL A 14 -12.92 9.63 -1.11
C VAL A 14 -11.40 9.73 -1.02
N ASN A 15 -10.90 10.50 -0.06
CA ASN A 15 -9.48 10.62 0.23
C ASN A 15 -9.18 10.12 1.64
N PHE A 16 -8.99 8.81 1.78
CA PHE A 16 -8.74 8.17 3.09
C PHE A 16 -7.33 8.43 3.64
N GLN A 17 -6.39 8.94 2.82
CA GLN A 17 -5.02 9.25 3.27
C GLN A 17 -4.95 10.53 4.13
N ASN A 18 -5.90 11.46 3.94
CA ASN A 18 -6.03 12.63 4.81
C ASN A 18 -7.47 12.80 5.25
N PRO A 19 -7.85 12.32 6.44
CA PRO A 19 -9.25 12.33 6.90
C PRO A 19 -9.86 13.72 7.08
N ALA A 20 -9.07 14.80 7.17
CA ALA A 20 -9.58 16.16 7.17
C ALA A 20 -10.41 16.50 5.91
N SER A 21 -10.09 15.84 4.78
CA SER A 21 -10.75 16.02 3.49
C SER A 21 -12.22 15.58 3.49
N TYR A 22 -12.64 14.69 4.40
CA TYR A 22 -14.02 14.20 4.46
C TYR A 22 -15.03 15.31 4.69
N SER A 23 -14.63 16.37 5.38
CA SER A 23 -15.48 17.54 5.60
C SER A 23 -15.83 18.31 4.33
N ALA A 24 -15.22 17.98 3.18
CA ALA A 24 -15.51 18.59 1.87
C ALA A 24 -16.70 17.95 1.16
N VAL A 25 -17.18 16.78 1.57
CA VAL A 25 -18.29 16.08 0.91
C VAL A 25 -19.55 16.95 0.88
N ASP A 26 -20.27 16.92 -0.24
CA ASP A 26 -21.50 17.68 -0.41
C ASP A 26 -22.62 17.17 0.50
N SER A 27 -23.57 18.06 0.83
CA SER A 27 -24.76 17.70 1.60
C SER A 27 -25.65 16.74 0.80
N LEU A 28 -26.35 15.84 1.51
CA LEU A 28 -27.27 14.86 0.93
C LEU A 28 -26.63 13.93 -0.11
N THR A 29 -25.34 13.68 0.01
CA THR A 29 -24.58 12.87 -0.93
C THR A 29 -24.00 11.66 -0.22
N LEU A 30 -24.10 10.51 -0.85
CA LEU A 30 -23.33 9.28 -0.54
C LEU A 30 -22.33 9.05 -1.68
N LEU A 31 -21.07 9.04 -1.35
CA LEU A 31 -20.01 8.55 -2.22
C LEU A 31 -19.75 7.09 -1.91
N PHE A 32 -19.70 6.25 -2.93
CA PHE A 32 -19.23 4.89 -2.82
C PHE A 32 -18.15 4.66 -3.88
N ASP A 33 -16.99 4.21 -3.47
CA ASP A 33 -15.83 4.06 -4.36
C ASP A 33 -15.22 2.66 -4.20
N ILE A 34 -15.07 1.96 -5.33
CA ILE A 34 -14.46 0.64 -5.40
C ILE A 34 -13.41 0.62 -6.51
N GLY A 35 -12.27 0.02 -6.24
CA GLY A 35 -11.20 -0.16 -7.20
C GLY A 35 -10.67 -1.58 -7.22
N VAL A 36 -10.36 -2.06 -8.41
CA VAL A 36 -9.69 -3.34 -8.64
C VAL A 36 -8.51 -3.13 -9.57
N SER A 37 -7.48 -3.94 -9.41
CA SER A 37 -6.31 -3.88 -10.29
C SER A 37 -5.84 -5.24 -10.76
N LEU A 38 -5.23 -5.21 -11.94
CA LEU A 38 -4.50 -6.30 -12.57
C LEU A 38 -3.03 -5.89 -12.61
N GLN A 39 -2.17 -6.66 -11.98
CA GLN A 39 -0.74 -6.39 -11.91
C GLN A 39 0.06 -7.44 -12.65
N ASN A 40 1.00 -6.98 -13.45
CA ASN A 40 2.04 -7.77 -14.08
C ASN A 40 3.40 -7.34 -13.52
N ALA A 41 4.05 -8.23 -12.78
CA ALA A 41 5.34 -8.00 -12.13
C ALA A 41 6.44 -8.74 -12.89
N ASN A 42 7.52 -8.05 -13.21
CA ASN A 42 8.72 -8.62 -13.84
C ASN A 42 9.91 -8.42 -12.90
N PHE A 43 10.48 -9.53 -12.47
CA PHE A 43 11.66 -9.58 -11.61
C PHE A 43 12.88 -9.93 -12.43
N LYS A 44 13.98 -9.19 -12.26
CA LYS A 44 15.24 -9.42 -12.98
C LYS A 44 16.41 -9.46 -12.00
N GLN A 45 17.17 -10.56 -12.05
CA GLN A 45 18.42 -10.74 -11.31
C GLN A 45 19.50 -11.21 -12.30
N GLY A 46 20.43 -10.34 -12.67
CA GLY A 46 21.41 -10.65 -13.72
C GLY A 46 20.74 -11.00 -15.05
N SER A 47 20.96 -12.22 -15.55
CA SER A 47 20.32 -12.78 -16.75
C SER A 47 18.97 -13.43 -16.48
N LEU A 48 18.66 -13.77 -15.22
CA LEU A 48 17.41 -14.43 -14.84
C LEU A 48 16.25 -13.43 -14.85
N LYS A 49 15.13 -13.86 -15.43
CA LYS A 49 13.90 -13.09 -15.48
C LYS A 49 12.73 -13.98 -15.05
N THR A 50 11.88 -13.47 -14.19
CA THR A 50 10.64 -14.15 -13.75
C THR A 50 9.48 -13.17 -13.86
N ASN A 51 8.33 -13.66 -14.27
CA ASN A 51 7.09 -12.90 -14.37
C ASN A 51 6.05 -13.45 -13.40
N ALA A 52 5.31 -12.57 -12.75
CA ALA A 52 4.16 -12.91 -11.92
C ALA A 52 2.97 -12.02 -12.27
N LYS A 53 1.77 -12.58 -12.21
CA LYS A 53 0.51 -11.86 -12.44
C LYS A 53 -0.35 -11.96 -11.19
N ASN A 54 -0.95 -10.86 -10.80
CA ASN A 54 -1.85 -10.79 -9.65
C ASN A 54 -3.07 -9.93 -9.96
N THR A 55 -4.16 -10.22 -9.28
CA THR A 55 -5.40 -9.43 -9.31
C THR A 55 -5.77 -9.12 -7.88
N SER A 56 -6.07 -7.86 -7.59
CA SER A 56 -6.46 -7.43 -6.25
C SER A 56 -7.62 -6.45 -6.26
N VAL A 57 -8.35 -6.44 -5.15
CA VAL A 57 -9.23 -5.32 -4.79
C VAL A 57 -8.36 -4.28 -4.11
N ASP A 58 -8.33 -3.06 -4.63
CA ASP A 58 -7.45 -2.00 -4.12
C ASP A 58 -8.11 -1.21 -2.98
N TYR A 59 -9.42 -1.00 -3.06
CA TYR A 59 -10.20 -0.34 -2.00
C TYR A 59 -11.69 -0.55 -2.20
N ILE A 60 -12.43 -0.52 -1.10
CA ILE A 60 -13.88 -0.37 -1.04
C ILE A 60 -14.14 0.68 0.02
N THR A 61 -14.62 1.85 -0.36
CA THR A 61 -14.82 2.97 0.56
C THR A 61 -16.15 3.65 0.35
N ALA A 62 -16.69 4.24 1.40
CA ALA A 62 -17.87 5.07 1.33
C ALA A 62 -17.67 6.33 2.15
N GLN A 63 -18.30 7.42 1.73
CA GLN A 63 -18.23 8.71 2.41
C GLN A 63 -19.56 9.43 2.31
N PHE A 64 -19.99 10.09 3.37
CA PHE A 64 -21.23 10.85 3.43
C PHE A 64 -21.09 12.03 4.39
N ARG A 65 -22.01 12.99 4.26
CA ARG A 65 -22.09 14.11 5.20
C ARG A 65 -23.01 13.74 6.36
N ALA A 66 -22.41 13.64 7.56
CA ALA A 66 -23.14 13.32 8.80
C ALA A 66 -23.83 14.57 9.39
N TRP A 67 -23.12 15.72 9.44
CA TRP A 67 -23.62 17.01 9.93
C TRP A 67 -23.13 18.16 9.04
N ARG A 68 -23.59 19.36 9.31
CA ARG A 68 -23.31 20.56 8.50
C ARG A 68 -21.82 20.74 8.15
N ASN A 69 -20.91 20.46 9.10
CA ASN A 69 -19.47 20.66 8.93
C ASN A 69 -18.68 19.34 9.11
N VAL A 70 -19.34 18.20 9.19
CA VAL A 70 -18.74 16.89 9.46
C VAL A 70 -19.06 15.91 8.36
N GLY A 71 -18.02 15.40 7.70
CA GLY A 71 -18.09 14.26 6.81
C GLY A 71 -17.56 13.01 7.51
N MET A 72 -18.14 11.87 7.21
CA MET A 72 -17.69 10.56 7.70
C MET A 72 -17.36 9.66 6.51
N SER A 73 -16.38 8.79 6.72
CA SER A 73 -15.99 7.78 5.74
C SER A 73 -15.72 6.46 6.44
N PHE A 74 -16.00 5.36 5.75
CA PHE A 74 -15.63 4.03 6.19
C PHE A 74 -15.23 3.20 4.97
N GLY A 75 -14.45 2.14 5.20
CA GLY A 75 -14.04 1.29 4.10
C GLY A 75 -13.16 0.13 4.52
N LEU A 76 -12.85 -0.67 3.50
CA LEU A 76 -11.95 -1.82 3.56
C LEU A 76 -10.77 -1.55 2.61
N LEU A 77 -9.56 -1.62 3.13
CA LEU A 77 -8.32 -1.36 2.41
C LEU A 77 -7.35 -2.54 2.58
N PRO A 78 -6.73 -3.06 1.52
CA PRO A 78 -5.55 -3.88 1.66
C PRO A 78 -4.36 -2.99 2.08
N LEU A 79 -3.64 -3.36 3.13
CA LEU A 79 -2.42 -2.67 3.56
C LEU A 79 -1.17 -3.29 2.95
N THR A 80 -1.09 -4.63 2.96
CA THR A 80 0.03 -5.37 2.38
C THR A 80 -0.49 -6.61 1.68
N SER A 81 0.27 -7.11 0.72
CA SER A 81 0.00 -8.38 0.03
C SER A 81 1.31 -9.11 -0.17
N ILE A 82 1.34 -10.38 0.20
CA ILE A 82 2.46 -11.29 -0.01
C ILE A 82 1.97 -12.43 -0.86
N GLY A 83 2.63 -12.69 -2.00
CA GLY A 83 2.26 -13.78 -2.87
C GLY A 83 3.40 -14.06 -3.84
N TYR A 84 4.32 -14.97 -3.48
CA TYR A 84 5.41 -15.39 -4.35
C TYR A 84 5.77 -16.85 -4.12
N SER A 85 6.24 -17.49 -5.19
CA SER A 85 6.80 -18.84 -5.15
C SER A 85 7.85 -18.96 -6.26
N PHE A 86 9.09 -19.20 -5.88
CA PHE A 86 10.17 -19.43 -6.83
C PHE A 86 11.17 -20.47 -6.32
N LYS A 87 11.92 -21.07 -7.24
CA LYS A 87 12.94 -22.07 -6.94
C LYS A 87 14.28 -21.62 -7.52
N ASN A 88 15.32 -21.80 -6.72
CA ASN A 88 16.70 -21.67 -7.17
C ASN A 88 17.34 -23.06 -7.17
N LYS A 89 18.10 -23.38 -8.23
CA LYS A 89 18.91 -24.61 -8.31
C LYS A 89 20.37 -24.22 -8.39
N GLN A 90 21.19 -24.87 -7.57
CA GLN A 90 22.63 -24.68 -7.56
C GLN A 90 23.31 -26.04 -7.64
N THR A 91 24.23 -26.19 -8.59
CA THR A 91 25.11 -27.37 -8.64
C THR A 91 26.21 -27.19 -7.59
N LEU A 92 26.36 -28.15 -6.73
CA LEU A 92 27.39 -28.19 -5.71
C LEU A 92 28.65 -28.88 -6.29
N PRO A 93 29.86 -28.47 -5.85
CA PRO A 93 31.09 -29.16 -6.24
C PRO A 93 31.05 -30.63 -5.84
N ASP A 94 31.53 -31.51 -6.69
CA ASP A 94 31.74 -32.91 -6.39
C ASP A 94 32.95 -33.04 -5.43
N MET A 95 32.66 -33.20 -4.12
CA MET A 95 33.71 -33.29 -3.10
C MET A 95 34.10 -34.75 -2.73
N ASP A 96 33.28 -35.71 -3.16
CA ASP A 96 33.44 -37.13 -2.75
C ASP A 96 33.46 -38.11 -3.92
N GLY A 97 33.47 -37.60 -5.16
CA GLY A 97 33.50 -38.43 -6.39
C GLY A 97 32.18 -39.18 -6.66
N SER A 98 31.09 -38.83 -5.99
CA SER A 98 29.76 -39.46 -6.16
C SER A 98 28.93 -38.84 -7.29
N GLY A 99 29.48 -37.85 -8.03
CA GLY A 99 28.85 -37.13 -9.11
C GLY A 99 28.28 -35.79 -8.69
N GLU A 100 27.77 -35.06 -9.67
CA GLU A 100 27.20 -33.72 -9.44
C GLU A 100 25.98 -33.75 -8.50
N LYS A 101 26.10 -33.02 -7.40
CA LYS A 101 25.00 -32.81 -6.44
C LYS A 101 24.30 -31.50 -6.73
N THR A 102 22.99 -31.51 -6.67
CA THR A 102 22.18 -30.33 -6.89
C THR A 102 21.38 -30.00 -5.65
N GLU A 103 21.51 -28.76 -5.18
CA GLU A 103 20.61 -28.15 -4.20
C GLU A 103 19.47 -27.43 -4.92
N SER A 104 18.25 -27.70 -4.49
CA SER A 104 17.05 -27.00 -4.94
C SER A 104 16.41 -26.28 -3.77
N THR A 105 16.58 -24.97 -3.70
CA THR A 105 15.97 -24.14 -2.65
C THR A 105 14.70 -23.46 -3.18
N SER A 106 13.58 -23.75 -2.53
CA SER A 106 12.28 -23.15 -2.80
C SER A 106 12.01 -22.04 -1.79
N TYR A 107 11.53 -20.92 -2.29
CA TYR A 107 11.08 -19.78 -1.51
C TYR A 107 9.60 -19.53 -1.81
N SER A 108 8.77 -19.49 -0.79
CA SER A 108 7.36 -19.14 -0.93
C SER A 108 6.93 -18.19 0.17
N GLY A 109 6.09 -17.26 -0.19
CA GLY A 109 5.46 -16.33 0.75
C GLY A 109 4.00 -16.20 0.42
N ASP A 110 3.17 -16.17 1.44
CA ASP A 110 1.73 -16.01 1.35
C ASP A 110 1.21 -15.17 2.50
N GLY A 111 0.09 -14.46 2.28
CA GLY A 111 -0.57 -13.65 3.28
C GLY A 111 -0.77 -12.19 2.88
N GLY A 112 -1.02 -11.37 3.88
CA GLY A 112 -1.21 -9.92 3.75
C GLY A 112 -2.11 -9.35 4.83
N LEU A 113 -2.00 -8.06 5.03
CA LEU A 113 -2.78 -7.31 6.03
C LEU A 113 -3.89 -6.53 5.35
N ARG A 114 -5.04 -6.48 5.99
CA ARG A 114 -6.21 -5.72 5.59
C ARG A 114 -6.63 -4.79 6.72
N GLU A 115 -7.25 -3.68 6.36
CA GLU A 115 -7.77 -2.67 7.29
C GLU A 115 -9.24 -2.42 7.00
N VAL A 116 -10.07 -2.48 8.03
CA VAL A 116 -11.39 -1.83 8.03
C VAL A 116 -11.25 -0.55 8.84
N TYR A 117 -11.68 0.59 8.30
CA TYR A 117 -11.60 1.86 8.99
C TYR A 117 -12.94 2.58 9.07
N LEU A 118 -13.06 3.40 10.08
CA LEU A 118 -14.10 4.43 10.26
C LEU A 118 -13.39 5.75 10.52
N GLY A 119 -13.77 6.79 9.78
CA GLY A 119 -13.17 8.10 9.89
C GLY A 119 -14.17 9.24 9.90
N ALA A 120 -13.74 10.36 10.47
CA ALA A 120 -14.50 11.59 10.48
C ALA A 120 -13.58 12.78 10.19
N GLY A 121 -14.09 13.73 9.39
CA GLY A 121 -13.45 15.00 9.11
C GLY A 121 -14.37 16.15 9.50
N TRP A 122 -13.84 17.10 10.22
CA TRP A 122 -14.57 18.24 10.75
C TRP A 122 -13.96 19.57 10.28
N ASN A 123 -14.79 20.41 9.67
CA ASN A 123 -14.44 21.78 9.35
C ASN A 123 -14.72 22.65 10.59
N ILE A 124 -13.68 22.88 11.40
CA ILE A 124 -13.78 23.56 12.71
C ILE A 124 -14.11 25.04 12.50
N VAL A 125 -13.32 25.68 11.65
CA VAL A 125 -13.50 27.08 11.28
C VAL A 125 -13.41 27.20 9.76
N LYS A 126 -13.82 28.34 9.24
CA LYS A 126 -13.68 28.63 7.81
C LYS A 126 -12.24 28.35 7.38
N ASP A 127 -12.09 27.58 6.30
CA ASP A 127 -10.82 27.24 5.67
C ASP A 127 -9.93 26.23 6.44
N PHE A 128 -10.26 25.81 7.66
CA PHE A 128 -9.45 24.84 8.42
C PHE A 128 -10.26 23.62 8.85
N SER A 129 -9.74 22.45 8.52
CA SER A 129 -10.35 21.15 8.81
C SER A 129 -9.35 20.23 9.50
N ILE A 130 -9.87 19.40 10.40
CA ILE A 130 -9.15 18.27 10.98
C ILE A 130 -9.93 16.98 10.75
N GLY A 131 -9.29 15.85 10.92
CA GLY A 131 -9.96 14.57 10.84
C GLY A 131 -9.13 13.46 11.48
N ALA A 132 -9.80 12.35 11.70
CA ALA A 132 -9.15 11.13 12.18
C ALA A 132 -9.81 9.89 11.57
N ASN A 133 -9.00 8.84 11.33
CA ASN A 133 -9.43 7.48 11.05
C ASN A 133 -9.04 6.60 12.23
N VAL A 134 -9.92 5.66 12.56
CA VAL A 134 -9.63 4.54 13.44
C VAL A 134 -9.88 3.27 12.63
N GLY A 135 -8.84 2.47 12.47
CA GLY A 135 -8.87 1.24 11.71
C GLY A 135 -8.60 0.03 12.58
N PHE A 136 -9.19 -1.10 12.22
CA PHE A 136 -8.82 -2.43 12.68
C PHE A 136 -8.06 -3.13 11.58
N VAL A 137 -6.85 -3.58 11.88
CA VAL A 137 -5.93 -4.25 10.96
C VAL A 137 -5.80 -5.70 11.35
N TRP A 138 -5.97 -6.61 10.39
CA TRP A 138 -5.81 -8.04 10.61
C TRP A 138 -5.23 -8.73 9.38
N GLY A 139 -4.69 -9.90 9.59
CA GLY A 139 -4.16 -10.77 8.55
C GLY A 139 -3.05 -11.67 9.07
N ASP A 140 -2.44 -12.35 8.17
CA ASP A 140 -1.35 -13.27 8.46
C ASP A 140 -0.21 -13.09 7.46
N TYR A 141 0.95 -13.61 7.79
CA TYR A 141 1.99 -13.87 6.83
C TYR A 141 2.69 -15.19 7.10
N SER A 142 3.11 -15.82 6.03
CA SER A 142 3.94 -17.00 6.04
C SER A 142 5.05 -16.86 5.01
N HIS A 143 6.29 -17.10 5.44
CA HIS A 143 7.44 -17.17 4.56
C HIS A 143 8.14 -18.50 4.79
N THR A 144 8.21 -19.33 3.75
CA THR A 144 8.81 -20.66 3.81
C THR A 144 10.05 -20.73 2.93
N ILE A 145 11.13 -21.25 3.48
CA ILE A 145 12.36 -21.62 2.77
C ILE A 145 12.52 -23.11 2.91
N GLN A 146 12.61 -23.82 1.80
CA GLN A 146 12.84 -25.26 1.81
C GLN A 146 13.99 -25.58 0.86
N ALA A 147 15.04 -26.23 1.39
CA ALA A 147 16.12 -26.76 0.57
C ALA A 147 16.05 -28.28 0.52
N ALA A 148 16.12 -28.80 -0.68
CA ALA A 148 16.14 -30.22 -0.99
C ALA A 148 17.37 -30.54 -1.86
N PHE A 149 17.95 -31.71 -1.63
CA PHE A 149 19.13 -32.19 -2.33
C PHE A 149 18.78 -33.41 -3.16
N ASN A 150 19.48 -33.63 -4.26
CA ASN A 150 19.36 -34.84 -5.09
C ASN A 150 20.14 -36.04 -4.51
N ASP A 151 20.57 -35.97 -3.27
CA ASP A 151 21.30 -37.01 -2.56
C ASP A 151 20.41 -37.57 -1.42
N ASN A 152 20.18 -38.89 -1.41
CA ASN A 152 19.36 -39.58 -0.43
C ASN A 152 19.96 -39.58 0.97
N ASN A 153 21.27 -39.32 1.10
CA ASN A 153 21.99 -39.28 2.37
C ASN A 153 21.99 -37.86 2.99
N VAL A 154 21.47 -36.87 2.25
CA VAL A 154 21.44 -35.50 2.74
C VAL A 154 20.03 -35.14 3.20
N ASN A 155 19.92 -34.70 4.44
CA ASN A 155 18.66 -34.24 4.98
C ASN A 155 18.22 -32.92 4.30
N GLN A 156 16.94 -32.83 4.02
CA GLN A 156 16.29 -31.59 3.60
C GLN A 156 16.05 -30.70 4.82
N PHE A 157 16.02 -29.38 4.61
CA PHE A 157 15.60 -28.48 5.67
C PHE A 157 14.42 -27.59 5.22
N ARG A 158 13.57 -27.26 6.20
CA ARG A 158 12.44 -26.36 6.01
C ARG A 158 12.44 -25.34 7.14
N ARG A 159 12.40 -24.07 6.77
CA ARG A 159 12.23 -22.94 7.69
C ARG A 159 10.95 -22.22 7.37
N VAL A 160 10.11 -22.02 8.38
CA VAL A 160 8.86 -21.30 8.24
C VAL A 160 8.84 -20.13 9.23
N TYR A 161 8.63 -18.95 8.71
CA TYR A 161 8.39 -17.74 9.48
C TYR A 161 6.91 -17.37 9.31
N SER A 162 6.17 -17.27 10.40
CA SER A 162 4.75 -16.95 10.33
C SER A 162 4.30 -16.11 11.51
N ALA A 163 3.26 -15.33 11.29
CA ALA A 163 2.53 -14.66 12.35
C ALA A 163 1.10 -14.36 11.92
N ASP A 164 0.22 -14.41 12.91
CA ASP A 164 -1.13 -13.88 12.83
C ASP A 164 -1.13 -12.48 13.45
N ILE A 165 -1.50 -11.47 12.70
CA ILE A 165 -1.43 -10.06 13.11
C ILE A 165 -2.84 -9.52 13.29
N SER A 166 -3.07 -8.91 14.45
CA SER A 166 -4.30 -8.20 14.77
C SER A 166 -3.95 -6.96 15.58
N THR A 167 -4.30 -5.77 15.08
CA THR A 167 -3.95 -4.50 15.71
C THR A 167 -4.92 -3.40 15.28
N TYR A 168 -4.73 -2.20 15.83
CA TYR A 168 -5.44 -1.00 15.39
C TYR A 168 -4.50 -0.10 14.55
N LYS A 169 -5.08 0.83 13.81
CA LYS A 169 -4.38 1.92 13.12
C LYS A 169 -5.12 3.21 13.36
N ILE A 170 -4.40 4.28 13.69
CA ILE A 170 -4.98 5.60 13.91
C ILE A 170 -4.25 6.60 13.03
N ASP A 171 -5.01 7.28 12.17
CA ASP A 171 -4.51 8.36 11.33
C ASP A 171 -5.16 9.67 11.72
N PHE A 172 -4.37 10.73 11.80
CA PHE A 172 -4.84 12.09 11.97
C PHE A 172 -4.56 12.91 10.72
N GLY A 173 -5.43 13.83 10.41
CA GLY A 173 -5.29 14.73 9.27
C GLY A 173 -5.64 16.16 9.61
N ALA A 174 -4.98 17.09 8.93
CA ALA A 174 -5.29 18.51 8.97
C ALA A 174 -5.19 19.11 7.56
N GLN A 175 -6.08 20.04 7.22
CA GLN A 175 -6.06 20.79 5.97
C GLN A 175 -6.43 22.24 6.22
N TYR A 176 -5.68 23.14 5.57
CA TYR A 176 -5.98 24.57 5.49
C TYR A 176 -6.15 24.96 4.03
N SER A 177 -7.33 25.47 3.66
CA SER A 177 -7.70 25.84 2.29
C SER A 177 -7.96 27.33 2.21
N LYS A 178 -7.25 28.06 1.33
CA LYS A 178 -7.40 29.49 1.15
C LYS A 178 -7.65 29.84 -0.29
N LEU A 179 -8.70 30.63 -0.55
CA LEU A 179 -8.91 31.26 -1.85
C LEU A 179 -7.87 32.38 -2.04
N LEU A 180 -6.95 32.19 -2.98
CA LEU A 180 -5.96 33.19 -3.37
C LEU A 180 -6.57 34.20 -4.36
N SER A 181 -7.46 33.73 -5.23
CA SER A 181 -8.24 34.53 -6.16
C SER A 181 -9.64 33.94 -6.35
N LYS A 182 -10.52 34.61 -7.12
CA LYS A 182 -11.85 34.06 -7.46
C LYS A 182 -11.79 32.69 -8.16
N LYS A 183 -10.64 32.34 -8.74
CA LYS A 183 -10.44 31.10 -9.53
C LYS A 183 -9.43 30.14 -8.90
N ASP A 184 -8.64 30.60 -7.93
CA ASP A 184 -7.52 29.85 -7.40
C ASP A 184 -7.74 29.50 -5.92
N LEU A 185 -7.85 28.21 -5.65
CA LEU A 185 -7.90 27.64 -4.31
C LEU A 185 -6.58 26.90 -4.04
N MET A 186 -5.91 27.26 -2.97
CA MET A 186 -4.74 26.56 -2.48
C MET A 186 -5.08 25.85 -1.17
N THR A 187 -4.68 24.57 -1.07
CA THR A 187 -4.87 23.77 0.14
C THR A 187 -3.53 23.21 0.56
N VAL A 188 -3.16 23.43 1.82
CA VAL A 188 -2.04 22.76 2.47
C VAL A 188 -2.60 21.70 3.39
N GLY A 189 -2.03 20.51 3.36
CA GLY A 189 -2.48 19.41 4.19
C GLY A 189 -1.32 18.64 4.82
N ALA A 190 -1.60 18.01 5.94
CA ALA A 190 -0.70 17.10 6.60
C ALA A 190 -1.47 15.93 7.21
N SER A 191 -0.82 14.78 7.31
CA SER A 191 -1.33 13.61 8.01
C SER A 191 -0.26 12.96 8.86
N TYR A 192 -0.70 12.26 9.91
CA TYR A 192 0.15 11.54 10.83
C TYR A 192 -0.50 10.21 11.19
N THR A 193 0.25 9.11 11.01
CA THR A 193 -0.13 7.77 11.48
C THR A 193 0.59 7.45 12.77
N LEU A 194 -0.16 7.02 13.77
CA LEU A 194 0.36 6.67 15.08
C LEU A 194 1.07 5.32 15.05
N GLY A 195 2.38 5.33 15.24
CA GLY A 195 3.17 4.10 15.44
C GLY A 195 2.96 3.53 16.83
N HIS A 196 2.90 2.20 16.95
CA HIS A 196 2.70 1.51 18.22
C HIS A 196 3.18 0.06 18.17
N LYS A 197 3.29 -0.56 19.34
CA LYS A 197 3.60 -1.99 19.47
C LYS A 197 2.38 -2.84 19.12
N ILE A 198 2.63 -3.89 18.34
CA ILE A 198 1.61 -4.87 17.94
C ILE A 198 1.71 -6.09 18.85
N ASN A 199 0.60 -6.43 19.52
CA ASN A 199 0.50 -7.59 20.43
C ASN A 199 0.30 -8.89 19.64
N SER A 200 1.21 -9.17 18.71
CA SER A 200 1.19 -10.39 17.90
C SER A 200 2.51 -11.13 18.03
N ASP A 201 2.42 -12.46 18.10
CA ASP A 201 3.57 -13.34 18.28
C ASP A 201 4.08 -13.81 16.91
N ALA A 202 5.40 -13.79 16.75
CA ALA A 202 6.06 -14.39 15.60
C ALA A 202 6.48 -15.83 15.92
N LYS A 203 6.25 -16.72 14.96
CA LYS A 203 6.66 -18.14 15.03
C LYS A 203 7.76 -18.40 14.01
N PHE A 204 8.79 -19.05 14.44
CA PHE A 204 9.84 -19.59 13.59
C PHE A 204 9.92 -21.10 13.79
N ILE A 205 9.74 -21.86 12.73
CA ILE A 205 9.79 -23.32 12.71
C ILE A 205 10.99 -23.70 11.85
N ASN A 206 11.94 -24.45 12.44
CA ASN A 206 13.08 -25.01 11.74
C ASN A 206 12.97 -26.53 11.79
N GLN A 207 12.84 -27.18 10.65
CA GLN A 207 12.64 -28.62 10.54
C GLN A 207 13.68 -29.23 9.63
N THR A 208 14.17 -30.40 10.00
CA THR A 208 15.00 -31.25 9.16
C THR A 208 14.19 -32.51 8.83
N ALA A 209 14.19 -32.89 7.58
CA ALA A 209 13.51 -34.08 7.10
C ALA A 209 14.48 -34.97 6.33
N ASN A 210 14.28 -36.28 6.39
CA ASN A 210 15.03 -37.21 5.55
C ASN A 210 14.59 -37.10 4.08
N TYR A 211 15.25 -37.82 3.18
CA TYR A 211 14.95 -37.84 1.77
C TYR A 211 13.48 -38.24 1.46
N SER A 212 12.90 -39.14 2.25
CA SER A 212 11.50 -39.55 2.10
C SER A 212 10.49 -38.52 2.61
N GLY A 213 10.96 -37.38 3.15
CA GLY A 213 10.10 -36.30 3.66
C GLY A 213 9.64 -36.49 5.11
N SER A 214 10.09 -37.57 5.79
CA SER A 214 9.77 -37.76 7.22
C SER A 214 10.59 -36.78 8.05
N VAL A 215 9.92 -36.02 8.92
CA VAL A 215 10.57 -35.06 9.82
C VAL A 215 11.45 -35.82 10.83
N SER A 216 12.75 -35.56 10.79
CA SER A 216 13.73 -36.18 11.70
C SER A 216 13.99 -35.36 12.95
N SER A 217 13.90 -34.04 12.84
CA SER A 217 13.96 -33.11 13.97
C SER A 217 13.25 -31.81 13.66
N GLY A 218 12.74 -31.15 14.67
CA GLY A 218 12.07 -29.85 14.50
C GLY A 218 12.12 -29.03 15.79
N ASP A 219 12.36 -27.73 15.63
CA ASP A 219 12.29 -26.76 16.71
C ASP A 219 11.34 -25.63 16.33
N THR A 220 10.60 -25.15 17.33
CA THR A 220 9.66 -24.04 17.18
C THR A 220 9.98 -22.95 18.19
N THR A 221 10.45 -21.83 17.70
CA THR A 221 10.72 -20.65 18.52
C THR A 221 9.56 -19.65 18.37
N LYS A 222 9.07 -19.15 19.50
CA LYS A 222 8.02 -18.12 19.57
C LYS A 222 8.59 -16.84 20.17
N VAL A 223 8.38 -15.73 19.49
CA VAL A 223 8.75 -14.39 19.97
C VAL A 223 7.47 -13.61 20.23
N LYS A 224 7.22 -13.27 21.48
CA LYS A 224 6.03 -12.53 21.89
C LYS A 224 6.14 -11.06 21.52
N ASN A 225 5.01 -10.46 21.12
CA ASN A 225 4.90 -9.03 20.80
C ASN A 225 6.02 -8.57 19.84
N ALA A 226 6.20 -9.31 18.75
CA ALA A 226 7.40 -9.25 17.93
C ALA A 226 7.44 -8.06 16.95
N PHE A 227 6.34 -7.32 16.79
CA PHE A 227 6.15 -6.33 15.75
C PHE A 227 5.86 -4.95 16.29
N GLU A 228 6.22 -3.92 15.53
CA GLU A 228 5.82 -2.54 15.76
C GLU A 228 5.35 -1.91 14.44
N MET A 229 4.25 -1.15 14.51
CA MET A 229 3.82 -0.28 13.42
C MET A 229 4.64 1.02 13.47
N PRO A 230 5.21 1.48 12.36
CA PRO A 230 5.98 2.71 12.34
C PRO A 230 5.10 3.94 12.45
N HIS A 231 5.67 5.03 12.94
CA HIS A 231 5.10 6.35 12.75
C HIS A 231 5.27 6.77 11.28
N SER A 232 4.23 7.39 10.72
CA SER A 232 4.29 7.98 9.38
C SER A 232 3.82 9.43 9.43
N VAL A 233 4.49 10.27 8.67
CA VAL A 233 4.16 11.69 8.51
C VAL A 233 4.11 11.98 7.02
N ALA A 234 3.07 12.69 6.58
CA ALA A 234 3.01 13.23 5.23
C ALA A 234 2.52 14.67 5.27
N ALA A 235 3.02 15.48 4.33
CA ALA A 235 2.58 16.84 4.13
C ALA A 235 2.57 17.16 2.64
N GLY A 236 1.69 18.08 2.24
CA GLY A 236 1.59 18.45 0.84
C GLY A 236 0.76 19.69 0.59
N VAL A 237 0.82 20.12 -0.65
CA VAL A 237 0.11 21.30 -1.13
C VAL A 237 -0.63 20.94 -2.42
N ALA A 238 -1.84 21.43 -2.57
CA ALA A 238 -2.61 21.32 -3.79
C ALA A 238 -3.11 22.69 -4.24
N TRP A 239 -3.03 22.94 -5.54
CA TRP A 239 -3.57 24.10 -6.19
C TRP A 239 -4.71 23.68 -7.14
N ASN A 240 -5.84 24.34 -7.03
CA ASN A 240 -7.02 24.12 -7.87
C ASN A 240 -7.36 25.44 -8.58
N HIS A 241 -7.21 25.44 -9.90
CA HIS A 241 -7.58 26.56 -10.75
C HIS A 241 -8.93 26.33 -11.44
N ASN A 242 -9.95 27.01 -10.95
CA ASN A 242 -11.29 27.03 -11.55
C ASN A 242 -11.92 25.63 -11.76
N ASN A 243 -11.59 24.66 -10.90
CA ASN A 243 -11.94 23.24 -11.06
C ASN A 243 -11.52 22.61 -12.41
N LYS A 244 -10.69 23.32 -13.17
CA LYS A 244 -10.16 22.88 -14.46
C LYS A 244 -8.81 22.19 -14.30
N TRP A 245 -7.92 22.75 -13.52
CA TRP A 245 -6.61 22.20 -13.19
C TRP A 245 -6.51 21.97 -11.70
N LYS A 246 -6.14 20.77 -11.31
CA LYS A 246 -5.75 20.46 -9.93
C LYS A 246 -4.35 19.87 -9.98
N VAL A 247 -3.40 20.47 -9.27
CA VAL A 247 -2.00 19.99 -9.18
C VAL A 247 -1.64 19.92 -7.74
N GLY A 248 -0.95 18.85 -7.33
CA GLY A 248 -0.51 18.68 -5.96
C GLY A 248 0.89 18.10 -5.87
N LEU A 249 1.58 18.46 -4.81
CA LEU A 249 2.91 17.99 -4.43
C LEU A 249 2.85 17.52 -2.98
N ASP A 250 3.25 16.27 -2.74
CA ASP A 250 3.30 15.67 -1.41
C ASP A 250 4.70 15.13 -1.10
N TYR A 251 5.04 15.17 0.18
CA TYR A 251 6.18 14.47 0.76
C TYR A 251 5.69 13.57 1.89
N SER A 252 6.16 12.33 1.92
CA SER A 252 5.86 11.38 2.98
C SER A 252 7.11 10.68 3.50
N ILE A 253 7.11 10.36 4.79
CA ILE A 253 8.15 9.58 5.47
C ILE A 253 7.51 8.58 6.42
N GLU A 254 7.99 7.33 6.36
CA GLU A 254 7.65 6.24 7.29
C GLU A 254 8.89 5.83 8.07
N LEU A 255 8.80 5.80 9.39
CA LEU A 255 9.93 5.62 10.30
C LEU A 255 10.17 4.14 10.64
N TRP A 256 10.34 3.30 9.64
CA TRP A 256 10.53 1.84 9.78
C TRP A 256 11.82 1.44 10.49
N LYS A 257 12.86 2.27 10.43
CA LYS A 257 14.19 1.96 11.01
C LYS A 257 14.13 1.65 12.51
N ASN A 258 13.21 2.29 13.22
CA ASN A 258 13.03 2.14 14.66
C ASN A 258 11.97 1.10 15.02
N ALA A 259 11.19 0.63 14.06
CA ALA A 259 10.17 -0.38 14.27
C ALA A 259 10.82 -1.75 14.51
N LYS A 260 10.32 -2.48 15.51
CA LYS A 260 10.77 -3.83 15.78
C LYS A 260 10.17 -4.82 14.80
N PHE A 261 11.03 -5.75 14.37
CA PHE A 261 10.63 -6.85 13.51
C PHE A 261 11.42 -8.12 13.89
N PRO A 262 10.80 -9.30 13.86
CA PRO A 262 11.48 -10.54 14.23
C PRO A 262 12.45 -10.98 13.13
N GLN A 263 13.68 -11.28 13.53
CA GLN A 263 14.77 -11.72 12.66
C GLN A 263 15.59 -12.82 13.27
N LEU A 264 16.22 -13.65 12.43
CA LEU A 264 17.30 -14.52 12.83
C LEU A 264 18.59 -13.71 12.98
N THR A 265 19.12 -13.64 14.19
CA THR A 265 20.40 -12.98 14.48
C THR A 265 21.40 -14.03 14.93
N SER A 266 22.62 -13.98 14.37
CA SER A 266 23.74 -14.82 14.82
C SER A 266 24.54 -14.05 15.85
N LYS A 267 24.60 -14.56 17.07
CA LYS A 267 25.41 -14.00 18.15
C LYS A 267 26.17 -15.12 18.85
N GLY A 268 27.51 -15.07 18.77
CA GLY A 268 28.38 -16.11 19.39
C GLY A 268 28.27 -17.50 18.75
N GLY A 269 27.94 -17.60 17.45
CA GLY A 269 27.76 -18.87 16.74
C GLY A 269 26.38 -19.50 16.86
N GLU A 270 25.51 -18.98 17.72
CA GLU A 270 24.13 -19.45 17.84
C GLU A 270 23.16 -18.51 17.06
N ASN A 271 22.30 -19.12 16.28
CA ASN A 271 21.21 -18.41 15.61
C ASN A 271 20.00 -18.33 16.52
N LYS A 272 19.62 -17.08 16.91
CA LYS A 272 18.43 -16.84 17.73
C LYS A 272 17.41 -16.02 16.95
N TYR A 273 16.14 -16.45 17.00
CA TYR A 273 15.03 -15.69 16.45
C TYR A 273 14.53 -14.69 17.50
N VAL A 274 14.74 -13.43 17.25
CA VAL A 274 14.45 -12.35 18.20
C VAL A 274 13.89 -11.11 17.50
N SER A 275 13.08 -10.35 18.22
CA SER A 275 12.58 -9.06 17.73
C SER A 275 13.61 -7.96 17.98
N THR A 276 14.06 -7.32 16.89
CA THR A 276 15.10 -6.28 16.91
C THR A 276 14.69 -5.09 16.05
N THR A 277 15.27 -3.92 16.31
CA THR A 277 15.17 -2.75 15.44
C THR A 277 16.20 -2.84 14.30
N GLY A 278 16.01 -1.99 13.25
CA GLY A 278 16.99 -1.91 12.17
C GLY A 278 16.86 -2.98 11.09
N ALA A 279 15.79 -3.82 11.13
CA ALA A 279 15.44 -4.73 10.05
C ALA A 279 15.22 -3.99 8.74
N PHE A 280 14.66 -2.81 8.85
CA PHE A 280 14.24 -1.93 7.77
C PHE A 280 14.95 -0.59 7.83
N ASP A 281 14.80 0.21 6.77
CA ASP A 281 15.15 1.62 6.72
C ASP A 281 13.88 2.48 6.63
N ASN A 282 14.06 3.79 6.81
CA ASN A 282 12.95 4.71 6.59
C ASN A 282 12.58 4.77 5.10
N SER A 283 11.30 4.73 4.81
CA SER A 283 10.75 4.97 3.47
C SER A 283 10.43 6.46 3.31
N GLN A 284 10.78 7.02 2.15
CA GLN A 284 10.52 8.43 1.84
C GLN A 284 10.07 8.56 0.38
N HIS A 285 9.03 9.36 0.14
CA HIS A 285 8.52 9.61 -1.21
C HIS A 285 8.19 11.08 -1.42
N VAL A 286 8.53 11.57 -2.59
CA VAL A 286 8.04 12.84 -3.13
C VAL A 286 7.12 12.51 -4.30
N SER A 287 5.91 12.99 -4.27
CA SER A 287 4.89 12.71 -5.29
C SER A 287 4.37 14.03 -5.89
N LEU A 288 4.33 14.09 -7.22
CA LEU A 288 3.73 15.17 -7.98
C LEU A 288 2.61 14.59 -8.84
N GLY A 289 1.44 15.19 -8.80
CA GLY A 289 0.30 14.72 -9.58
C GLY A 289 -0.67 15.82 -9.94
N GLY A 290 -1.42 15.59 -11.02
CA GLY A 290 -2.40 16.54 -11.46
C GLY A 290 -3.61 15.92 -12.17
N GLU A 291 -4.71 16.67 -12.16
CA GLU A 291 -5.96 16.40 -12.85
C GLU A 291 -6.31 17.57 -13.74
N TYR A 292 -6.75 17.28 -14.96
CA TYR A 292 -7.29 18.23 -15.90
C TYR A 292 -8.71 17.86 -16.30
N VAL A 293 -9.64 18.84 -16.24
CA VAL A 293 -11.01 18.73 -16.71
C VAL A 293 -11.28 19.90 -17.63
N HIS A 294 -11.79 19.64 -18.84
CA HIS A 294 -11.95 20.71 -19.83
C HIS A 294 -12.90 21.81 -19.36
N ASN A 295 -14.11 21.44 -18.93
CA ASN A 295 -15.11 22.38 -18.40
C ASN A 295 -16.07 21.64 -17.45
N SER A 296 -15.86 21.76 -16.14
CA SER A 296 -16.69 21.07 -15.13
C SER A 296 -18.17 21.52 -15.13
N LEU A 297 -18.47 22.64 -15.72
CA LEU A 297 -19.83 23.21 -15.87
C LEU A 297 -20.39 23.08 -17.30
N GLY A 298 -19.66 22.43 -18.20
CA GLY A 298 -20.07 22.22 -19.58
C GLY A 298 -21.27 21.29 -19.72
N ILE A 299 -21.92 21.31 -20.87
CA ILE A 299 -23.08 20.43 -21.16
C ILE A 299 -22.65 19.19 -21.91
N LYS A 300 -21.53 19.25 -22.64
CA LYS A 300 -21.03 18.11 -23.44
C LYS A 300 -20.36 17.04 -22.57
N TYR A 301 -20.60 15.78 -22.90
CA TYR A 301 -19.98 14.65 -22.23
C TYR A 301 -18.45 14.78 -22.08
N ARG A 302 -17.76 15.18 -23.18
CA ARG A 302 -16.31 15.35 -23.21
C ARG A 302 -15.79 16.43 -22.25
N ASP A 303 -16.64 17.38 -21.85
CA ASP A 303 -16.25 18.47 -20.97
C ASP A 303 -16.00 17.99 -19.54
N HIS A 304 -16.57 16.85 -19.15
CA HIS A 304 -16.48 16.24 -17.83
C HIS A 304 -15.42 15.12 -17.74
N ILE A 305 -14.77 14.75 -18.84
CA ILE A 305 -13.69 13.74 -18.83
C ILE A 305 -12.53 14.29 -18.00
N ARG A 306 -12.06 13.47 -17.06
CA ARG A 306 -10.94 13.79 -16.15
C ARG A 306 -9.68 13.12 -16.65
N TYR A 307 -8.64 13.86 -16.95
CA TYR A 307 -7.32 13.35 -17.32
C TYR A 307 -6.40 13.51 -16.13
N ARG A 308 -5.70 12.46 -15.77
CA ARG A 308 -4.84 12.41 -14.57
C ARG A 308 -3.46 11.90 -14.94
N ALA A 309 -2.44 12.54 -14.38
CA ALA A 309 -1.06 12.07 -14.48
C ALA A 309 -0.36 12.27 -13.13
N GLY A 310 0.70 11.50 -12.90
CA GLY A 310 1.51 11.70 -11.71
C GLY A 310 2.80 10.91 -11.75
N VAL A 311 3.75 11.35 -10.95
CA VAL A 311 5.05 10.72 -10.73
C VAL A 311 5.35 10.75 -9.24
N SER A 312 5.88 9.65 -8.72
CA SER A 312 6.43 9.58 -7.37
C SER A 312 7.84 9.01 -7.44
N TYR A 313 8.73 9.57 -6.65
CA TYR A 313 10.09 9.08 -6.52
C TYR A 313 10.48 9.03 -5.05
N GLY A 314 11.12 7.91 -4.66
CA GLY A 314 11.49 7.72 -3.28
C GLY A 314 12.40 6.54 -3.03
N THR A 315 12.34 6.07 -1.79
CA THR A 315 13.06 4.89 -1.32
C THR A 315 12.11 3.97 -0.57
N THR A 316 12.29 2.66 -0.77
CA THR A 316 11.53 1.65 -0.02
C THR A 316 12.14 1.41 1.35
N TYR A 317 11.34 0.87 2.27
CA TYR A 317 11.81 0.48 3.60
C TYR A 317 12.62 -0.82 3.60
N ALA A 318 12.44 -1.69 2.61
CA ALA A 318 13.08 -3.00 2.55
C ALA A 318 14.57 -2.89 2.28
N LYS A 319 15.39 -3.65 3.03
CA LYS A 319 16.82 -3.81 2.79
C LYS A 319 17.06 -4.98 1.85
N ALA A 320 17.86 -4.79 0.82
CA ALA A 320 18.33 -5.86 -0.05
C ALA A 320 19.81 -6.17 0.26
N ASN A 321 20.11 -7.40 0.61
CA ASN A 321 21.49 -7.83 1.00
C ASN A 321 22.14 -6.93 2.07
N GLY A 322 21.36 -6.47 3.06
CA GLY A 322 21.84 -5.57 4.12
C GLY A 322 22.06 -4.12 3.66
N GLN A 323 21.87 -3.80 2.37
CA GLN A 323 21.96 -2.45 1.84
C GLN A 323 20.60 -1.79 1.82
N SER A 324 20.59 -0.53 2.25
CA SER A 324 19.41 0.32 2.36
C SER A 324 19.09 1.10 1.09
N GLY A 325 17.83 1.55 0.99
CA GLY A 325 17.43 2.57 0.05
C GLY A 325 17.30 2.08 -1.39
N ALA A 326 16.57 0.99 -1.62
CA ALA A 326 16.08 0.70 -2.97
C ALA A 326 15.33 1.93 -3.50
N LYS A 327 15.70 2.38 -4.70
CA LYS A 327 15.04 3.50 -5.35
C LYS A 327 13.73 3.02 -5.95
N ASP A 328 12.68 3.77 -5.71
CA ASP A 328 11.34 3.53 -6.23
C ASP A 328 10.91 4.71 -7.11
N LEU A 329 10.53 4.40 -8.34
CA LEU A 329 9.97 5.34 -9.29
C LEU A 329 8.61 4.83 -9.76
N LEU A 330 7.56 5.58 -9.46
CA LEU A 330 6.19 5.31 -9.88
C LEU A 330 5.72 6.39 -10.86
N VAL A 331 5.19 5.98 -12.01
CA VAL A 331 4.54 6.85 -12.99
C VAL A 331 3.11 6.37 -13.18
N THR A 332 2.15 7.29 -13.18
CA THR A 332 0.73 6.97 -13.33
C THR A 332 0.07 7.84 -14.38
N LEU A 333 -0.81 7.23 -15.18
CA LEU A 333 -1.71 7.90 -16.11
C LEU A 333 -3.11 7.38 -15.89
N GLY A 334 -4.12 8.24 -16.01
CA GLY A 334 -5.50 7.82 -15.79
C GLY A 334 -6.50 8.70 -16.52
N VAL A 335 -7.68 8.14 -16.74
CA VAL A 335 -8.84 8.81 -17.30
C VAL A 335 -10.08 8.47 -16.46
N GLY A 336 -10.83 9.49 -16.10
CA GLY A 336 -12.13 9.37 -15.44
C GLY A 336 -13.25 9.73 -16.43
N LEU A 337 -14.13 8.78 -16.71
CA LEU A 337 -15.27 8.93 -17.61
C LEU A 337 -16.52 9.20 -16.78
N PRO A 338 -17.26 10.29 -17.03
CA PRO A 338 -18.51 10.54 -16.32
C PRO A 338 -19.54 9.47 -16.68
N ILE A 339 -20.23 8.94 -15.69
CA ILE A 339 -21.39 8.07 -15.91
C ILE A 339 -22.58 9.01 -16.07
N ALA A 340 -23.12 9.06 -17.29
CA ALA A 340 -24.25 9.92 -17.60
C ALA A 340 -25.47 9.49 -16.80
N ASN A 341 -25.96 10.37 -15.93
CA ASN A 341 -27.18 10.20 -15.16
C ASN A 341 -28.07 11.45 -15.42
N ILE A 342 -29.38 11.25 -15.53
CA ILE A 342 -30.37 12.31 -15.75
C ILE A 342 -30.33 13.34 -14.60
N ILE A 343 -29.93 12.91 -13.38
CA ILE A 343 -30.00 13.76 -12.20
C ILE A 343 -28.67 14.45 -11.91
N ASN A 344 -27.52 13.73 -12.10
CA ASN A 344 -26.19 14.30 -11.91
C ASN A 344 -25.13 13.51 -12.70
N ASN A 345 -24.13 14.19 -13.25
CA ASN A 345 -22.99 13.58 -13.95
C ASN A 345 -21.77 13.47 -13.04
N ARG A 346 -21.95 13.13 -11.76
CA ARG A 346 -20.89 13.14 -10.75
C ARG A 346 -20.27 11.77 -10.54
N SER A 347 -20.99 10.70 -10.86
CA SER A 347 -20.45 9.34 -10.82
C SER A 347 -19.43 9.14 -11.94
N THR A 348 -18.32 8.44 -11.67
CA THR A 348 -17.22 8.29 -12.63
C THR A 348 -16.73 6.87 -12.70
N LEU A 349 -16.45 6.42 -13.93
CA LEU A 349 -15.68 5.20 -14.20
C LEU A 349 -14.23 5.60 -14.45
N ASN A 350 -13.32 5.09 -13.65
CA ASN A 350 -11.92 5.46 -13.65
C ASN A 350 -11.08 4.32 -14.23
N PHE A 351 -10.22 4.62 -15.19
CA PHE A 351 -9.19 3.74 -15.70
C PHE A 351 -7.84 4.36 -15.44
N SER A 352 -6.89 3.57 -14.96
CA SER A 352 -5.51 4.04 -14.82
C SER A 352 -4.50 2.94 -15.09
N ALA A 353 -3.35 3.37 -15.61
CA ALA A 353 -2.16 2.56 -15.76
C ALA A 353 -1.08 3.12 -14.83
N GLN A 354 -0.40 2.23 -14.13
CA GLN A 354 0.70 2.55 -13.23
C GLN A 354 1.91 1.72 -13.63
N TRP A 355 3.03 2.37 -13.76
CA TRP A 355 4.31 1.73 -13.95
C TRP A 355 5.24 2.08 -12.79
N GLU A 356 5.72 1.05 -12.10
CA GLU A 356 6.59 1.18 -10.94
C GLU A 356 7.88 0.40 -11.19
N ASN A 357 9.01 1.02 -10.84
CA ASN A 357 10.31 0.42 -10.98
C ASN A 357 11.11 0.56 -9.68
N ILE A 358 11.35 -0.58 -9.04
CA ILE A 358 12.14 -0.67 -7.80
C ILE A 358 13.53 -1.20 -8.14
N LYS A 359 14.55 -0.39 -7.82
CA LYS A 359 15.96 -0.71 -8.05
C LYS A 359 16.73 -0.76 -6.73
N PRO A 360 16.93 -1.94 -6.14
CA PRO A 360 17.80 -2.10 -5.00
C PRO A 360 19.27 -1.85 -5.37
N LYS A 361 20.09 -1.56 -4.36
CA LYS A 361 21.54 -1.42 -4.49
C LYS A 361 22.22 -2.75 -4.22
N GLY A 362 23.41 -2.93 -4.83
CA GLY A 362 24.30 -4.06 -4.56
C GLY A 362 24.28 -5.18 -5.61
N PRO A 363 25.32 -5.99 -5.62
CA PRO A 363 25.43 -7.11 -6.55
C PRO A 363 24.38 -8.18 -6.24
N GLY A 364 23.79 -8.75 -7.30
CA GLY A 364 22.76 -9.79 -7.15
C GLY A 364 21.39 -9.30 -6.67
N ALA A 365 21.17 -7.99 -6.57
CA ALA A 365 19.88 -7.43 -6.20
C ALA A 365 18.83 -7.62 -7.32
N ILE A 366 17.59 -7.88 -6.92
CA ILE A 366 16.49 -8.11 -7.85
C ILE A 366 15.87 -6.76 -8.22
N THR A 367 15.92 -6.39 -9.50
CA THR A 367 15.17 -5.25 -10.02
C THR A 367 13.73 -5.66 -10.29
N GLU A 368 12.78 -4.86 -9.82
CA GLU A 368 11.36 -5.12 -9.92
C GLU A 368 10.71 -4.09 -10.84
N ASN A 369 9.90 -4.56 -11.79
CA ASN A 369 9.11 -3.73 -12.67
C ASN A 369 7.65 -4.18 -12.60
N TYR A 370 6.78 -3.29 -12.20
CA TYR A 370 5.35 -3.52 -12.10
C TYR A 370 4.61 -2.69 -13.14
N LEU A 371 3.73 -3.34 -13.87
CA LEU A 371 2.69 -2.68 -14.66
C LEU A 371 1.34 -3.06 -14.05
N ARG A 372 0.63 -2.06 -13.55
CA ARG A 372 -0.70 -2.24 -12.94
C ARG A 372 -1.74 -1.49 -13.74
N LEU A 373 -2.81 -2.17 -14.11
CA LEU A 373 -3.99 -1.60 -14.73
C LEU A 373 -5.11 -1.59 -13.70
N CYS A 374 -5.64 -0.42 -13.37
CA CYS A 374 -6.66 -0.26 -12.36
C CYS A 374 -7.96 0.21 -12.99
N ILE A 375 -9.07 -0.36 -12.52
CA ILE A 375 -10.43 0.04 -12.86
C ILE A 375 -11.13 0.39 -11.55
N GLY A 376 -11.70 1.58 -11.48
CA GLY A 376 -12.45 2.04 -10.31
C GLY A 376 -13.79 2.66 -10.70
N ILE A 377 -14.76 2.51 -9.83
CA ILE A 377 -16.08 3.14 -10.01
C ILE A 377 -16.37 3.96 -8.77
N THR A 378 -16.59 5.26 -8.98
CA THR A 378 -17.04 6.18 -7.94
C THR A 378 -18.51 6.52 -8.20
N PHE A 379 -19.39 6.02 -7.36
CA PHE A 379 -20.79 6.42 -7.33
C PHE A 379 -20.95 7.64 -6.43
N ASN A 380 -21.63 8.66 -6.96
CA ASN A 380 -21.92 9.90 -6.25
C ASN A 380 -23.42 10.19 -6.40
N GLU A 381 -24.20 9.63 -5.47
CA GLU A 381 -25.64 9.67 -5.54
C GLU A 381 -26.23 10.53 -4.42
N LYS A 382 -27.38 11.15 -4.72
CA LYS A 382 -28.13 11.86 -3.72
C LYS A 382 -28.83 10.84 -2.80
N TRP A 383 -28.41 10.84 -1.55
CA TRP A 383 -28.96 10.01 -0.47
C TRP A 383 -29.67 10.93 0.55
N PHE A 384 -30.62 10.43 1.31
CA PHE A 384 -31.38 11.19 2.34
C PHE A 384 -32.33 12.25 1.78
N GLN A 385 -32.75 12.19 0.54
CA GLN A 385 -33.88 13.01 0.07
C GLN A 385 -35.18 12.44 0.61
N LYS A 386 -36.01 13.33 1.25
CA LYS A 386 -37.39 12.96 1.57
C LYS A 386 -38.15 12.76 0.27
N TRP A 387 -38.67 11.58 0.05
CA TRP A 387 -39.62 11.34 -1.02
C TRP A 387 -40.84 12.21 -0.72
N LYS A 388 -41.17 13.17 -1.59
CA LYS A 388 -42.50 13.80 -1.59
C LYS A 388 -43.40 12.79 -2.28
N ALA A 389 -44.32 12.18 -1.52
CA ALA A 389 -45.50 11.56 -2.11
C ALA A 389 -46.32 12.71 -2.76
N GLU A 390 -46.45 12.69 -4.09
CA GLU A 390 -47.43 13.51 -4.78
C GLU A 390 -48.82 12.93 -4.58
#